data_061dffa432d7236045ebb448a70054df
#
_entry.id   061dffa432d7236045ebb448a70054df
#
_cell.length_a   1.000
_cell.length_b   1.000
_cell.length_c   1.000
_cell.angle_alpha   90.00
_cell.angle_beta   90.00
_cell.angle_gamma   90.00
#
_symmetry.space_group_name_H-M   'P 1'
#
loop_
_entity.id
_entity.type
_entity.pdbx_description
1 polymer ?
#
loop_
_entity_poly.entity_id
_entity_poly.type
_entity_poly.pdbx_seq_one_letter_code
_entity_poly.pdbx_strand_id
1 'polypeptide(L)'
;MVLPGAAWLILFFYIPVFGNIVAFKDYHITGEGFIDSVMKSKWVGFDNFKFLFSSKDAYIITRNTVLYNLGFIFLGLIVSVGIAIIFSELRSKRVVKVLQTSMLFPYFLSWVIISFFTDAFLNVDKGLVNHILTSFGMKAINFYSELWIWPALLLFLGIWKGFGYSSVMYYATIMGIDPTFYEAATVDGASKWQRIRNITIPQLSSLITVLTILAVGNIFRADFGLFYQIPHNAGALYSVTNVIDVYVYNGLTKSGDIGMTAAAGLYQSVVGLVLVLISNIIARRIDKNAALF
;
A
#
# COMPACT_ATOMS: atom_id res chain seq x y z
N MET A 1 -3.39 -30.62 17.62
CA MET A 1 -4.07 -29.66 16.73
C MET A 1 -3.15 -28.63 16.07
N VAL A 2 -1.95 -28.34 16.58
CA VAL A 2 -1.01 -27.34 16.02
C VAL A 2 -0.21 -27.87 14.81
N LEU A 3 0.03 -29.19 14.72
CA LEU A 3 0.87 -29.82 13.71
C LEU A 3 0.50 -29.49 12.25
N PRO A 4 -0.76 -29.53 11.81
CA PRO A 4 -1.11 -29.18 10.42
C PRO A 4 -0.79 -27.71 10.09
N GLY A 5 -1.06 -26.78 11.03
CA GLY A 5 -0.73 -25.38 10.86
C GLY A 5 0.77 -25.11 10.85
N ALA A 6 1.54 -25.78 11.72
CA ALA A 6 2.99 -25.69 11.73
C ALA A 6 3.61 -26.24 10.44
N ALA A 7 3.15 -27.39 9.97
CA ALA A 7 3.59 -27.98 8.71
C ALA A 7 3.31 -27.04 7.52
N TRP A 8 2.13 -26.44 7.48
CA TRP A 8 1.76 -25.45 6.45
C TRP A 8 2.67 -24.23 6.47
N LEU A 9 2.95 -23.66 7.66
CA LEU A 9 3.86 -22.55 7.81
C LEU A 9 5.29 -22.91 7.35
N ILE A 10 5.79 -24.09 7.73
CA ILE A 10 7.14 -24.52 7.31
C ILE A 10 7.20 -24.66 5.80
N LEU A 11 6.24 -25.34 5.18
CA LEU A 11 6.24 -25.62 3.74
C LEU A 11 6.07 -24.35 2.89
N PHE A 12 5.19 -23.44 3.28
CA PHE A 12 4.80 -22.30 2.43
C PHE A 12 5.44 -20.98 2.80
N PHE A 13 6.03 -20.86 4.01
CA PHE A 13 6.70 -19.64 4.44
C PHE A 13 8.19 -19.84 4.71
N TYR A 14 8.58 -20.88 5.46
CA TYR A 14 9.99 -21.04 5.82
C TYR A 14 10.82 -21.63 4.67
N ILE A 15 10.34 -22.65 3.98
CA ILE A 15 11.07 -23.24 2.85
C ILE A 15 11.33 -22.22 1.73
N PRO A 16 10.36 -21.40 1.28
CA PRO A 16 10.61 -20.38 0.26
C PRO A 16 11.67 -19.34 0.65
N VAL A 17 11.90 -19.08 1.95
CA VAL A 17 12.96 -18.15 2.40
C VAL A 17 14.34 -18.62 1.90
N PHE A 18 14.60 -19.93 1.84
CA PHE A 18 15.84 -20.44 1.29
C PHE A 18 16.02 -20.13 -0.21
N GLY A 19 14.92 -19.85 -0.93
CA GLY A 19 14.96 -19.37 -2.31
C GLY A 19 15.65 -18.01 -2.46
N ASN A 20 15.75 -17.21 -1.41
CA ASN A 20 16.48 -15.95 -1.43
C ASN A 20 17.98 -16.09 -1.72
N ILE A 21 18.55 -17.32 -1.63
CA ILE A 21 19.93 -17.62 -2.04
C ILE A 21 20.17 -17.25 -3.51
N VAL A 22 19.13 -17.28 -4.35
CA VAL A 22 19.18 -16.89 -5.76
C VAL A 22 19.62 -15.43 -5.93
N ALA A 23 19.34 -14.56 -4.97
CA ALA A 23 19.78 -13.17 -4.96
C ALA A 23 21.32 -13.02 -5.00
N PHE A 24 22.07 -14.05 -4.59
CA PHE A 24 23.52 -14.06 -4.52
C PHE A 24 24.17 -14.91 -5.62
N LYS A 25 23.37 -15.42 -6.57
CA LYS A 25 23.82 -16.30 -7.64
C LYS A 25 23.49 -15.73 -9.02
N ASP A 26 24.34 -16.02 -9.97
CA ASP A 26 24.05 -15.87 -11.40
C ASP A 26 23.15 -17.03 -11.82
N TYR A 27 21.85 -16.87 -11.57
CA TYR A 27 20.90 -17.96 -11.64
C TYR A 27 20.49 -18.29 -13.08
N HIS A 28 20.71 -19.55 -13.46
CA HIS A 28 20.32 -20.10 -14.75
C HIS A 28 19.43 -21.32 -14.58
N ILE A 29 18.34 -21.39 -15.34
CA ILE A 29 17.43 -22.54 -15.34
C ILE A 29 18.08 -23.68 -16.13
N THR A 30 18.38 -24.80 -15.46
CA THR A 30 19.03 -25.99 -16.07
C THR A 30 18.05 -26.97 -16.71
N GLY A 31 16.74 -26.84 -16.41
CA GLY A 31 15.70 -27.80 -16.83
C GLY A 31 15.54 -29.02 -15.91
N GLU A 32 16.46 -29.27 -14.99
CA GLU A 32 16.42 -30.39 -14.03
C GLU A 32 15.79 -30.03 -12.67
N GLY A 33 15.17 -28.85 -12.56
CA GLY A 33 14.47 -28.37 -11.39
C GLY A 33 15.17 -27.24 -10.65
N PHE A 34 14.49 -26.71 -9.63
CA PHE A 34 14.95 -25.52 -8.90
C PHE A 34 16.27 -25.79 -8.13
N ILE A 35 16.34 -26.91 -7.41
CA ILE A 35 17.51 -27.23 -6.57
C ILE A 35 18.77 -27.42 -7.44
N ASP A 36 18.65 -28.13 -8.57
CA ASP A 36 19.74 -28.33 -9.52
C ASP A 36 20.19 -27.00 -10.11
N SER A 37 19.26 -26.17 -10.57
CA SER A 37 19.53 -24.83 -11.08
C SER A 37 20.28 -23.97 -10.05
N VAL A 38 19.86 -23.99 -8.78
CA VAL A 38 20.54 -23.26 -7.69
C VAL A 38 21.94 -23.81 -7.46
N MET A 39 22.14 -25.14 -7.46
CA MET A 39 23.45 -25.73 -7.20
C MET A 39 24.46 -25.48 -8.33
N LYS A 40 24.02 -25.55 -9.58
CA LYS A 40 24.87 -25.34 -10.78
C LYS A 40 25.14 -23.84 -11.06
N SER A 41 24.32 -22.92 -10.56
CA SER A 41 24.53 -21.49 -10.74
C SER A 41 25.73 -20.96 -9.97
N LYS A 42 26.51 -20.07 -10.58
CA LYS A 42 27.72 -19.49 -9.99
C LYS A 42 27.34 -18.52 -8.85
N TRP A 43 28.17 -18.50 -7.83
CA TRP A 43 28.04 -17.52 -6.75
C TRP A 43 28.64 -16.18 -7.19
N VAL A 44 27.85 -15.11 -7.16
CA VAL A 44 28.24 -13.74 -7.56
C VAL A 44 28.20 -12.75 -6.39
N GLY A 45 27.89 -13.22 -5.17
CA GLY A 45 27.85 -12.37 -3.99
C GLY A 45 26.78 -11.27 -4.13
N PHE A 46 27.18 -10.01 -4.02
CA PHE A 46 26.26 -8.86 -4.07
C PHE A 46 26.11 -8.22 -5.45
N ASP A 47 26.58 -8.86 -6.52
CA ASP A 47 26.53 -8.25 -7.86
C ASP A 47 25.09 -7.98 -8.32
N ASN A 48 24.15 -8.85 -8.00
CA ASN A 48 22.74 -8.67 -8.30
C ASN A 48 22.09 -7.47 -7.57
N PHE A 49 22.74 -6.92 -6.55
CA PHE A 49 22.26 -5.75 -5.83
C PHE A 49 22.83 -4.44 -6.40
N LYS A 50 23.85 -4.49 -7.26
CA LYS A 50 24.51 -3.26 -7.78
C LYS A 50 23.54 -2.31 -8.47
N PHE A 51 22.52 -2.84 -9.16
CA PHE A 51 21.53 -2.00 -9.85
C PHE A 51 20.77 -1.08 -8.89
N LEU A 52 20.49 -1.52 -7.64
CA LEU A 52 19.78 -0.75 -6.64
C LEU A 52 20.51 0.55 -6.23
N PHE A 53 21.83 0.60 -6.42
CA PHE A 53 22.66 1.71 -5.96
C PHE A 53 23.31 2.50 -7.11
N SER A 54 23.32 1.96 -8.33
CA SER A 54 24.05 2.54 -9.47
C SER A 54 23.18 2.97 -10.64
N SER A 55 21.91 2.55 -10.71
CA SER A 55 21.05 2.88 -11.84
C SER A 55 20.11 4.06 -11.56
N LYS A 56 19.86 4.87 -12.61
CA LYS A 56 18.84 5.94 -12.54
C LYS A 56 17.44 5.35 -12.27
N ASP A 57 17.16 4.15 -12.78
CA ASP A 57 15.89 3.48 -12.59
C ASP A 57 15.69 3.08 -11.13
N ALA A 58 16.73 2.60 -10.44
CA ALA A 58 16.67 2.30 -9.02
C ALA A 58 16.28 3.51 -8.16
N TYR A 59 16.84 4.69 -8.49
CA TYR A 59 16.43 5.92 -7.81
C TYR A 59 14.95 6.24 -8.04
N ILE A 60 14.48 6.14 -9.30
CA ILE A 60 13.08 6.44 -9.65
C ILE A 60 12.12 5.48 -8.93
N ILE A 61 12.37 4.16 -9.01
CA ILE A 61 11.49 3.16 -8.39
C ILE A 61 11.47 3.27 -6.88
N THR A 62 12.62 3.52 -6.25
CA THR A 62 12.72 3.70 -4.79
C THR A 62 12.00 4.97 -4.35
N ARG A 63 12.29 6.09 -5.00
CA ARG A 63 11.62 7.38 -4.74
C ARG A 63 10.10 7.24 -4.85
N ASN A 64 9.62 6.69 -5.97
CA ASN A 64 8.19 6.55 -6.22
C ASN A 64 7.55 5.65 -5.17
N THR A 65 8.13 4.47 -4.88
CA THR A 65 7.62 3.54 -3.89
C THR A 65 7.46 4.21 -2.52
N VAL A 66 8.51 4.91 -2.06
CA VAL A 66 8.51 5.58 -0.75
C VAL A 66 7.53 6.75 -0.73
N LEU A 67 7.53 7.63 -1.74
CA LEU A 67 6.64 8.80 -1.76
C LEU A 67 5.16 8.42 -1.84
N TYR A 68 4.79 7.44 -2.66
CA TYR A 68 3.41 6.97 -2.72
C TYR A 68 2.98 6.34 -1.39
N ASN A 69 3.81 5.50 -0.80
CA ASN A 69 3.46 4.89 0.49
C ASN A 69 3.37 5.92 1.63
N LEU A 70 4.24 6.92 1.67
CA LEU A 70 4.09 8.05 2.59
C LEU A 70 2.77 8.79 2.36
N GLY A 71 2.40 9.03 1.09
CA GLY A 71 1.11 9.61 0.73
C GLY A 71 -0.07 8.76 1.20
N PHE A 72 -0.03 7.44 0.97
CA PHE A 72 -1.07 6.50 1.43
C PHE A 72 -1.18 6.44 2.96
N ILE A 73 -0.04 6.39 3.67
CA ILE A 73 -0.02 6.38 5.14
C ILE A 73 -0.65 7.66 5.69
N PHE A 74 -0.19 8.82 5.22
CA PHE A 74 -0.62 10.10 5.78
C PHE A 74 -2.06 10.46 5.38
N LEU A 75 -2.36 10.47 4.07
CA LEU A 75 -3.69 10.83 3.58
C LEU A 75 -4.72 9.76 3.90
N GLY A 76 -4.34 8.47 3.80
CA GLY A 76 -5.20 7.36 4.15
C GLY A 76 -5.61 7.39 5.63
N LEU A 77 -4.68 7.70 6.54
CA LEU A 77 -4.97 7.90 7.95
C LEU A 77 -5.98 9.03 8.17
N ILE A 78 -5.71 10.23 7.60
CA ILE A 78 -6.59 11.40 7.75
C ILE A 78 -8.01 11.08 7.26
N VAL A 79 -8.11 10.49 6.07
CA VAL A 79 -9.42 10.17 5.47
C VAL A 79 -10.15 9.11 6.30
N SER A 80 -9.47 8.03 6.68
CA SER A 80 -10.11 6.92 7.40
C SER A 80 -10.55 7.31 8.81
N VAL A 81 -9.71 8.03 9.56
CA VAL A 81 -10.04 8.53 10.89
C VAL A 81 -11.13 9.61 10.81
N GLY A 82 -11.03 10.52 9.83
CA GLY A 82 -12.03 11.56 9.60
C GLY A 82 -13.42 10.97 9.34
N ILE A 83 -13.51 9.96 8.47
CA ILE A 83 -14.78 9.25 8.19
C ILE A 83 -15.31 8.50 9.42
N ALA A 84 -14.43 7.83 10.17
CA ALA A 84 -14.80 7.13 11.39
C ALA A 84 -15.42 8.09 12.42
N ILE A 85 -14.82 9.26 12.59
CA ILE A 85 -15.35 10.33 13.46
C ILE A 85 -16.70 10.84 12.94
N ILE A 86 -16.84 11.09 11.63
CA ILE A 86 -18.12 11.49 11.03
C ILE A 86 -19.20 10.44 11.33
N PHE A 87 -18.88 9.15 11.16
CA PHE A 87 -19.82 8.06 11.46
C PHE A 87 -20.22 8.02 12.93
N SER A 88 -19.32 8.27 13.86
CA SER A 88 -19.61 8.26 15.29
C SER A 88 -20.55 9.40 15.72
N GLU A 89 -20.57 10.51 14.98
CA GLU A 89 -21.43 11.67 15.24
C GLU A 89 -22.81 11.54 14.58
N LEU A 90 -23.01 10.55 13.68
CA LEU A 90 -24.30 10.34 13.01
C LEU A 90 -25.31 9.67 13.96
N ARG A 91 -26.49 10.28 14.13
CA ARG A 91 -27.55 9.77 15.00
C ARG A 91 -28.19 8.47 14.51
N SER A 92 -28.31 8.31 13.21
CA SER A 92 -29.00 7.16 12.61
C SER A 92 -28.07 6.00 12.34
N LYS A 93 -28.16 4.94 13.13
CA LYS A 93 -27.43 3.68 12.93
C LYS A 93 -27.70 3.02 11.55
N ARG A 94 -28.93 3.26 10.98
CA ARG A 94 -29.26 2.73 9.64
C ARG A 94 -28.47 3.46 8.56
N VAL A 95 -28.37 4.78 8.65
CA VAL A 95 -27.55 5.57 7.71
C VAL A 95 -26.08 5.18 7.79
N VAL A 96 -25.53 5.05 8.99
CA VAL A 96 -24.14 4.59 9.19
C VAL A 96 -23.93 3.23 8.53
N LYS A 97 -24.83 2.25 8.73
CA LYS A 97 -24.72 0.93 8.12
C LYS A 97 -24.74 0.96 6.60
N VAL A 98 -25.64 1.75 5.99
CA VAL A 98 -25.70 1.90 4.53
C VAL A 98 -24.43 2.54 3.99
N LEU A 99 -23.95 3.63 4.61
CA LEU A 99 -22.72 4.30 4.19
C LEU A 99 -21.51 3.38 4.32
N GLN A 100 -21.35 2.66 5.43
CA GLN A 100 -20.27 1.69 5.61
C GLN A 100 -20.28 0.61 4.53
N THR A 101 -21.45 0.03 4.25
CA THR A 101 -21.59 -1.00 3.21
C THR A 101 -21.22 -0.44 1.83
N SER A 102 -21.66 0.76 1.50
CA SER A 102 -21.35 1.42 0.22
C SER A 102 -19.84 1.74 0.09
N MET A 103 -19.21 2.19 1.18
CA MET A 103 -17.78 2.53 1.19
C MET A 103 -16.87 1.29 1.18
N LEU A 104 -17.37 0.12 1.58
CA LEU A 104 -16.65 -1.14 1.46
C LEU A 104 -16.66 -1.69 0.03
N PHE A 105 -17.60 -1.28 -0.82
CA PHE A 105 -17.74 -1.81 -2.17
C PHE A 105 -16.48 -1.67 -3.03
N PRO A 106 -15.78 -0.52 -3.08
CA PRO A 106 -14.54 -0.38 -3.85
C PRO A 106 -13.44 -1.37 -3.43
N TYR A 107 -13.38 -1.71 -2.14
CA TYR A 107 -12.37 -2.64 -1.62
C TYR A 107 -12.44 -4.02 -2.28
N PHE A 108 -13.63 -4.50 -2.63
CA PHE A 108 -13.84 -5.79 -3.26
C PHE A 108 -13.60 -5.81 -4.77
N LEU A 109 -13.48 -4.64 -5.41
CA LEU A 109 -13.18 -4.57 -6.84
C LEU A 109 -11.72 -4.95 -7.11
N SER A 110 -11.48 -5.76 -8.14
CA SER A 110 -10.11 -6.01 -8.60
C SER A 110 -9.53 -4.76 -9.29
N TRP A 111 -8.20 -4.60 -9.25
CA TRP A 111 -7.54 -3.51 -9.97
C TRP A 111 -7.74 -3.57 -11.48
N VAL A 112 -7.96 -4.76 -12.03
CA VAL A 112 -8.30 -4.93 -13.45
C VAL A 112 -9.63 -4.26 -13.77
N ILE A 113 -10.66 -4.47 -12.94
CA ILE A 113 -11.98 -3.81 -13.13
C ILE A 113 -11.83 -2.30 -13.01
N ILE A 114 -11.09 -1.82 -11.98
CA ILE A 114 -10.86 -0.39 -11.78
C ILE A 114 -10.08 0.22 -12.97
N SER A 115 -9.15 -0.53 -13.59
CA SER A 115 -8.43 -0.04 -14.77
C SER A 115 -9.35 0.17 -15.97
N PHE A 116 -10.32 -0.71 -16.19
CA PHE A 116 -11.33 -0.49 -17.25
C PHE A 116 -12.20 0.74 -16.99
N PHE A 117 -12.58 1.00 -15.73
CA PHE A 117 -13.26 2.25 -15.40
C PHE A 117 -12.36 3.46 -15.65
N THR A 118 -11.10 3.39 -15.23
CA THR A 118 -10.14 4.49 -15.45
C THR A 118 -9.97 4.76 -16.95
N ASP A 119 -9.85 3.70 -17.77
CA ASP A 119 -9.76 3.84 -19.22
C ASP A 119 -11.05 4.45 -19.81
N ALA A 120 -12.23 4.04 -19.35
CA ALA A 120 -13.50 4.63 -19.78
C ALA A 120 -13.59 6.14 -19.48
N PHE A 121 -12.86 6.64 -18.50
CA PHE A 121 -12.77 8.07 -18.21
C PHE A 121 -11.65 8.77 -19.01
N LEU A 122 -10.47 8.16 -19.13
CA LEU A 122 -9.23 8.81 -19.58
C LEU A 122 -8.83 8.46 -21.02
N ASN A 123 -9.50 7.52 -21.68
CA ASN A 123 -9.18 7.14 -23.07
C ASN A 123 -9.22 8.36 -23.99
N VAL A 124 -8.28 8.43 -24.96
CA VAL A 124 -8.16 9.58 -25.87
C VAL A 124 -9.41 9.74 -26.73
N ASP A 125 -9.88 8.64 -27.33
CA ASP A 125 -10.94 8.66 -28.35
C ASP A 125 -12.35 8.53 -27.74
N LYS A 126 -12.49 7.72 -26.69
CA LYS A 126 -13.79 7.31 -26.13
C LYS A 126 -13.99 7.72 -24.67
N GLY A 127 -12.97 8.33 -24.04
CA GLY A 127 -13.00 8.68 -22.63
C GLY A 127 -13.97 9.81 -22.32
N LEU A 128 -14.74 9.67 -21.26
CA LEU A 128 -15.74 10.66 -20.82
C LEU A 128 -15.10 12.06 -20.62
N VAL A 129 -13.90 12.11 -20.01
CA VAL A 129 -13.20 13.38 -19.78
C VAL A 129 -12.89 14.10 -21.09
N ASN A 130 -12.38 13.38 -22.09
CA ASN A 130 -12.07 13.93 -23.40
C ASN A 130 -13.34 14.34 -24.17
N HIS A 131 -14.44 13.61 -24.04
CA HIS A 131 -15.72 14.03 -24.58
C HIS A 131 -16.21 15.36 -24.00
N ILE A 132 -16.05 15.54 -22.68
CA ILE A 132 -16.39 16.80 -22.01
C ILE A 132 -15.47 17.91 -22.50
N LEU A 133 -14.15 17.70 -22.53
CA LEU A 133 -13.18 18.68 -22.98
C LEU A 133 -13.45 19.15 -24.43
N THR A 134 -13.68 18.22 -25.33
CA THR A 134 -13.98 18.54 -26.74
C THR A 134 -15.33 19.23 -26.93
N SER A 135 -16.33 18.94 -26.10
CA SER A 135 -17.62 19.67 -26.13
C SER A 135 -17.48 21.15 -25.72
N PHE A 136 -16.45 21.48 -24.92
CA PHE A 136 -16.07 22.85 -24.59
C PHE A 136 -15.07 23.47 -25.60
N GLY A 137 -14.79 22.82 -26.73
CA GLY A 137 -13.86 23.31 -27.77
C GLY A 137 -12.38 23.13 -27.41
N MET A 138 -12.06 22.38 -26.36
CA MET A 138 -10.66 22.05 -26.01
C MET A 138 -10.18 20.83 -26.80
N LYS A 139 -8.87 20.70 -26.96
CA LYS A 139 -8.26 19.54 -27.61
C LYS A 139 -8.31 18.32 -26.67
N ALA A 140 -8.50 17.13 -27.27
CA ALA A 140 -8.37 15.89 -26.53
C ALA A 140 -6.94 15.72 -25.97
N ILE A 141 -6.84 15.18 -24.77
CA ILE A 141 -5.58 14.97 -24.04
C ILE A 141 -5.29 13.46 -24.02
N ASN A 142 -4.07 13.08 -24.41
CA ASN A 142 -3.60 11.72 -24.20
C ASN A 142 -3.07 11.58 -22.76
N PHE A 143 -3.95 11.27 -21.82
CA PHE A 143 -3.60 11.13 -20.40
C PHE A 143 -2.53 10.07 -20.15
N TYR A 144 -2.42 9.03 -20.97
CA TYR A 144 -1.38 7.99 -20.85
C TYR A 144 0.02 8.45 -21.33
N SER A 145 0.15 9.70 -21.77
CA SER A 145 1.42 10.33 -22.07
C SER A 145 1.71 11.53 -21.14
N GLU A 146 0.74 11.94 -20.32
CA GLU A 146 0.83 13.12 -19.45
C GLU A 146 1.21 12.72 -18.01
N LEU A 147 2.38 13.17 -17.56
CA LEU A 147 2.94 12.76 -16.27
C LEU A 147 2.22 13.39 -15.05
N TRP A 148 1.70 14.59 -15.20
CA TRP A 148 1.27 15.45 -14.08
C TRP A 148 0.05 14.93 -13.32
N ILE A 149 -0.87 14.23 -13.99
CA ILE A 149 -2.12 13.73 -13.39
C ILE A 149 -1.91 12.46 -12.56
N TRP A 150 -0.93 11.62 -12.95
CA TRP A 150 -0.80 10.27 -12.42
C TRP A 150 -0.51 10.19 -10.92
N PRO A 151 0.37 11.03 -10.34
CA PRO A 151 0.59 10.97 -8.89
C PRO A 151 -0.68 11.20 -8.07
N ALA A 152 -1.47 12.20 -8.45
CA ALA A 152 -2.74 12.50 -7.76
C ALA A 152 -3.80 11.40 -8.00
N LEU A 153 -3.92 10.90 -9.23
CA LEU A 153 -4.86 9.85 -9.59
C LEU A 153 -4.58 8.54 -8.85
N LEU A 154 -3.32 8.10 -8.84
CA LEU A 154 -2.93 6.86 -8.15
C LEU A 154 -3.12 6.97 -6.65
N LEU A 155 -2.77 8.10 -6.03
CA LEU A 155 -3.07 8.35 -4.61
C LEU A 155 -4.57 8.33 -4.34
N PHE A 156 -5.36 9.01 -5.16
CA PHE A 156 -6.82 9.01 -5.03
C PHE A 156 -7.40 7.59 -5.13
N LEU A 157 -7.05 6.83 -6.17
CA LEU A 157 -7.59 5.48 -6.38
C LEU A 157 -7.19 4.52 -5.26
N GLY A 158 -5.93 4.57 -4.80
CA GLY A 158 -5.46 3.73 -3.70
C GLY A 158 -6.18 4.03 -2.40
N ILE A 159 -6.34 5.32 -2.06
CA ILE A 159 -7.08 5.74 -0.87
C ILE A 159 -8.56 5.38 -1.01
N TRP A 160 -9.20 5.72 -2.14
CA TRP A 160 -10.60 5.43 -2.42
C TRP A 160 -10.93 3.94 -2.31
N LYS A 161 -10.03 3.06 -2.75
CA LYS A 161 -10.22 1.62 -2.62
C LYS A 161 -10.11 1.14 -1.16
N GLY A 162 -9.21 1.73 -0.36
CA GLY A 162 -8.86 1.25 0.98
C GLY A 162 -9.59 1.93 2.14
N PHE A 163 -10.04 3.19 1.98
CA PHE A 163 -10.51 3.99 3.11
C PHE A 163 -11.74 3.41 3.81
N GLY A 164 -12.65 2.78 3.05
CA GLY A 164 -13.85 2.18 3.61
C GLY A 164 -13.54 1.08 4.63
N TYR A 165 -12.60 0.18 4.31
CA TYR A 165 -12.15 -0.86 5.21
C TYR A 165 -11.45 -0.30 6.45
N SER A 166 -10.51 0.63 6.25
CA SER A 166 -9.76 1.24 7.36
C SER A 166 -10.66 2.06 8.27
N SER A 167 -11.64 2.80 7.73
CA SER A 167 -12.57 3.61 8.55
C SER A 167 -13.45 2.76 9.47
N VAL A 168 -13.83 1.55 9.05
CA VAL A 168 -14.60 0.62 9.90
C VAL A 168 -13.79 0.20 11.13
N MET A 169 -12.49 -0.03 11.00
CA MET A 169 -11.63 -0.38 12.13
C MET A 169 -11.57 0.75 13.15
N TYR A 170 -11.33 1.98 12.71
CA TYR A 170 -11.32 3.14 13.59
C TYR A 170 -12.70 3.42 14.21
N TYR A 171 -13.76 3.29 13.43
CA TYR A 171 -15.14 3.46 13.93
C TYR A 171 -15.48 2.43 15.01
N ALA A 172 -15.10 1.16 14.83
CA ALA A 172 -15.32 0.13 15.85
C ALA A 172 -14.60 0.46 17.16
N THR A 173 -13.39 1.01 17.10
CA THR A 173 -12.66 1.47 18.28
C THR A 173 -13.34 2.65 18.96
N ILE A 174 -13.84 3.65 18.18
CA ILE A 174 -14.59 4.78 18.75
C ILE A 174 -15.84 4.29 19.47
N MET A 175 -16.56 3.34 18.89
CA MET A 175 -17.78 2.78 19.51
C MET A 175 -17.50 1.94 20.75
N GLY A 176 -16.25 1.55 21.00
CA GLY A 176 -15.79 0.87 22.21
C GLY A 176 -15.39 1.82 23.34
N ILE A 177 -15.32 3.12 23.11
CA ILE A 177 -15.00 4.11 24.14
C ILE A 177 -16.19 4.22 25.12
N ASP A 178 -15.88 4.23 26.44
CA ASP A 178 -16.92 4.34 27.46
C ASP A 178 -17.70 5.67 27.31
N PRO A 179 -19.03 5.61 27.13
CA PRO A 179 -19.88 6.80 26.97
C PRO A 179 -19.76 7.81 28.11
N THR A 180 -19.41 7.36 29.32
CA THR A 180 -19.27 8.23 30.49
C THR A 180 -18.27 9.37 30.30
N PHE A 181 -17.21 9.17 29.51
CA PHE A 181 -16.28 10.25 29.16
C PHE A 181 -16.97 11.37 28.36
N TYR A 182 -17.85 11.02 27.42
CA TYR A 182 -18.58 11.99 26.60
C TYR A 182 -19.70 12.68 27.38
N GLU A 183 -20.35 11.95 28.29
CA GLU A 183 -21.38 12.49 29.17
C GLU A 183 -20.79 13.53 30.14
N ALA A 184 -19.70 13.18 30.83
CA ALA A 184 -19.00 14.11 31.73
C ALA A 184 -18.56 15.38 30.97
N ALA A 185 -17.90 15.23 29.82
CA ALA A 185 -17.48 16.36 29.00
C ALA A 185 -18.66 17.22 28.53
N THR A 186 -19.83 16.61 28.32
CA THR A 186 -21.04 17.37 27.94
C THR A 186 -21.59 18.19 29.10
N VAL A 187 -21.57 17.65 30.32
CA VAL A 187 -21.94 18.37 31.55
C VAL A 187 -21.00 19.54 31.79
N ASP A 188 -19.71 19.36 31.52
CA ASP A 188 -18.68 20.41 31.61
C ASP A 188 -18.78 21.45 30.46
N GLY A 189 -19.76 21.34 29.58
CA GLY A 189 -19.99 22.29 28.49
C GLY A 189 -19.06 22.15 27.29
N ALA A 190 -18.34 21.04 27.17
CA ALA A 190 -17.41 20.80 26.07
C ALA A 190 -18.16 20.73 24.71
N SER A 191 -17.67 21.49 23.73
CA SER A 191 -18.13 21.42 22.35
C SER A 191 -17.81 20.08 21.70
N LYS A 192 -18.49 19.76 20.57
CA LYS A 192 -18.19 18.53 19.79
C LYS A 192 -16.73 18.43 19.41
N TRP A 193 -16.12 19.53 18.93
CA TRP A 193 -14.71 19.55 18.55
C TRP A 193 -13.77 19.29 19.73
N GLN A 194 -14.09 19.83 20.91
CA GLN A 194 -13.31 19.57 22.13
C GLN A 194 -13.39 18.08 22.52
N ARG A 195 -14.57 17.46 22.45
CA ARG A 195 -14.73 16.01 22.70
C ARG A 195 -13.93 15.16 21.70
N ILE A 196 -14.03 15.49 20.40
CA ILE A 196 -13.24 14.78 19.38
C ILE A 196 -11.75 14.89 19.67
N ARG A 197 -11.24 16.11 19.91
CA ARG A 197 -9.81 16.36 20.09
C ARG A 197 -9.26 15.78 21.39
N ASN A 198 -10.01 15.86 22.49
CA ASN A 198 -9.52 15.56 23.83
C ASN A 198 -9.94 14.16 24.34
N ILE A 199 -10.93 13.51 23.71
CA ILE A 199 -11.38 12.16 24.07
C ILE A 199 -11.19 11.21 22.91
N THR A 200 -11.83 11.44 21.76
CA THR A 200 -11.83 10.48 20.64
C THR A 200 -10.44 10.25 20.07
N ILE A 201 -9.73 11.31 19.68
CA ILE A 201 -8.41 11.19 19.05
C ILE A 201 -7.36 10.56 20.01
N PRO A 202 -7.27 10.95 21.28
CA PRO A 202 -6.34 10.30 22.23
C PRO A 202 -6.66 8.82 22.43
N GLN A 203 -7.92 8.43 22.50
CA GLN A 203 -8.32 7.02 22.64
C GLN A 203 -8.01 6.18 21.37
N LEU A 204 -7.97 6.80 20.21
CA LEU A 204 -7.53 6.16 18.97
C LEU A 204 -6.02 6.04 18.82
N SER A 205 -5.24 6.76 19.62
CA SER A 205 -3.78 6.90 19.42
C SER A 205 -3.04 5.57 19.40
N SER A 206 -3.41 4.63 20.27
CA SER A 206 -2.80 3.30 20.30
C SER A 206 -3.02 2.54 19.00
N LEU A 207 -4.26 2.48 18.50
CA LEU A 207 -4.58 1.82 17.22
C LEU A 207 -3.88 2.53 16.05
N ILE A 208 -3.91 3.86 16.00
CA ILE A 208 -3.22 4.65 14.98
C ILE A 208 -1.73 4.31 14.97
N THR A 209 -1.10 4.25 16.14
CA THR A 209 0.33 3.94 16.25
C THR A 209 0.63 2.53 15.73
N VAL A 210 -0.11 1.52 16.17
CA VAL A 210 0.08 0.12 15.72
C VAL A 210 -0.05 0.01 14.20
N LEU A 211 -1.14 0.55 13.64
CA LEU A 211 -1.37 0.48 12.19
C LEU A 211 -0.33 1.27 11.39
N THR A 212 0.13 2.40 11.94
CA THR A 212 1.20 3.19 11.30
C THR A 212 2.54 2.45 11.31
N ILE A 213 2.91 1.78 12.41
CA ILE A 213 4.13 0.95 12.46
C ILE A 213 4.09 -0.15 11.40
N LEU A 214 2.96 -0.86 11.29
CA LEU A 214 2.77 -1.90 10.29
C LEU A 214 2.86 -1.34 8.86
N ALA A 215 2.28 -0.17 8.62
CA ALA A 215 2.32 0.50 7.32
C ALA A 215 3.75 0.96 6.97
N VAL A 216 4.49 1.52 7.92
CA VAL A 216 5.91 1.91 7.74
C VAL A 216 6.78 0.69 7.44
N GLY A 217 6.51 -0.46 8.07
CA GLY A 217 7.19 -1.71 7.76
C GLY A 217 7.01 -2.18 6.32
N ASN A 218 5.91 -1.79 5.69
CA ASN A 218 5.59 -2.11 4.30
C ASN A 218 5.91 -0.96 3.32
N ILE A 219 6.60 0.10 3.75
CA ILE A 219 6.81 1.32 2.93
C ILE A 219 7.59 1.06 1.63
N PHE A 220 8.39 -0.01 1.57
CA PHE A 220 9.13 -0.44 0.38
C PHE A 220 8.35 -1.43 -0.50
N ARG A 221 7.10 -1.76 -0.14
CA ARG A 221 6.19 -2.57 -0.95
C ARG A 221 5.08 -1.71 -1.50
N ALA A 222 4.83 -1.80 -2.80
CA ALA A 222 3.73 -1.10 -3.45
C ALA A 222 2.64 -2.09 -3.86
N ASP A 223 1.41 -1.59 -4.01
CA ASP A 223 0.32 -2.39 -4.58
C ASP A 223 0.56 -2.59 -6.08
N PHE A 224 1.08 -3.77 -6.43
CA PHE A 224 1.36 -4.14 -7.82
C PHE A 224 0.15 -3.92 -8.73
N GLY A 225 -1.05 -4.26 -8.27
CA GLY A 225 -2.27 -4.11 -9.07
C GLY A 225 -2.56 -2.65 -9.43
N LEU A 226 -2.42 -1.74 -8.48
CA LEU A 226 -2.60 -0.30 -8.70
C LEU A 226 -1.59 0.23 -9.74
N PHE A 227 -0.30 -0.01 -9.52
CA PHE A 227 0.77 0.58 -10.30
C PHE A 227 1.03 -0.09 -11.65
N TYR A 228 0.56 -1.32 -11.83
CA TYR A 228 0.69 -2.05 -13.08
C TYR A 228 -0.56 -1.92 -13.97
N GLN A 229 -1.75 -2.17 -13.39
CA GLN A 229 -2.98 -2.23 -14.16
C GLN A 229 -3.50 -0.85 -14.57
N ILE A 230 -3.52 0.11 -13.64
CA ILE A 230 -4.13 1.42 -13.89
C ILE A 230 -3.38 2.22 -14.97
N PRO A 231 -2.03 2.35 -14.95
CA PRO A 231 -1.29 3.03 -16.02
C PRO A 231 -1.03 2.12 -17.23
N HIS A 232 -1.61 0.91 -17.31
CA HIS A 232 -1.38 -0.07 -18.38
C HIS A 232 0.10 -0.38 -18.61
N ASN A 233 0.93 -0.31 -17.57
CA ASN A 233 2.38 -0.49 -17.67
C ASN A 233 3.01 0.33 -18.82
N ALA A 234 2.48 1.54 -19.07
CA ALA A 234 2.91 2.41 -20.15
C ALA A 234 4.30 3.01 -19.86
N GLY A 235 5.28 2.74 -20.73
CA GLY A 235 6.66 3.18 -20.57
C GLY A 235 6.82 4.70 -20.47
N ALA A 236 5.96 5.48 -21.15
CA ALA A 236 5.94 6.94 -21.07
C ALA A 236 5.70 7.46 -19.66
N LEU A 237 5.04 6.68 -18.81
CA LEU A 237 4.68 7.06 -17.44
C LEU A 237 5.67 6.55 -16.38
N TYR A 238 6.67 5.76 -16.74
CA TYR A 238 7.56 5.09 -15.77
C TYR A 238 8.24 6.05 -14.79
N SER A 239 8.54 7.27 -15.21
CA SER A 239 9.15 8.26 -14.32
C SER A 239 8.31 8.58 -13.07
N VAL A 240 6.98 8.37 -13.13
CA VAL A 240 6.04 8.66 -12.03
C VAL A 240 5.23 7.44 -11.57
N THR A 241 5.13 6.38 -12.38
CA THR A 241 4.30 5.20 -12.03
C THR A 241 5.12 3.96 -11.71
N ASN A 242 6.40 3.90 -12.14
CA ASN A 242 7.21 2.72 -11.89
C ASN A 242 7.64 2.68 -10.42
N VAL A 243 7.31 1.57 -9.77
CA VAL A 243 7.63 1.25 -8.37
C VAL A 243 8.45 -0.04 -8.33
N ILE A 244 9.06 -0.36 -7.19
CA ILE A 244 9.94 -1.52 -7.07
C ILE A 244 9.23 -2.81 -7.50
N ASP A 245 7.98 -3.03 -7.08
CA ASP A 245 7.21 -4.25 -7.37
C ASP A 245 6.92 -4.41 -8.87
N VAL A 246 6.60 -3.32 -9.58
CA VAL A 246 6.39 -3.33 -11.04
C VAL A 246 7.72 -3.55 -11.78
N TYR A 247 8.79 -2.93 -11.30
CA TYR A 247 10.13 -3.10 -11.87
C TYR A 247 10.60 -4.56 -11.75
N VAL A 248 10.45 -5.14 -10.57
CA VAL A 248 10.75 -6.56 -10.29
C VAL A 248 9.95 -7.49 -11.21
N TYR A 249 8.64 -7.25 -11.35
CA TYR A 249 7.80 -8.04 -12.25
C TYR A 249 8.23 -7.92 -13.72
N ASN A 250 8.51 -6.71 -14.19
CA ASN A 250 9.00 -6.49 -15.56
C ASN A 250 10.39 -7.13 -15.76
N GLY A 251 11.27 -7.07 -14.77
CA GLY A 251 12.58 -7.73 -14.78
C GLY A 251 12.46 -9.25 -14.95
N LEU A 252 11.54 -9.86 -14.19
CA LEU A 252 11.29 -11.29 -14.27
C LEU A 252 10.64 -11.71 -15.61
N THR A 253 9.64 -10.97 -16.07
CA THR A 253 8.82 -11.41 -17.22
C THR A 253 9.38 -10.99 -18.58
N LYS A 254 10.10 -9.86 -18.66
CA LYS A 254 10.65 -9.32 -19.90
C LYS A 254 12.12 -9.62 -20.07
N SER A 255 12.91 -9.52 -18.98
CA SER A 255 14.38 -9.68 -19.03
C SER A 255 14.82 -11.08 -18.60
N GLY A 256 13.98 -11.83 -17.89
CA GLY A 256 14.32 -13.14 -17.34
C GLY A 256 15.40 -13.11 -16.25
N ASP A 257 15.70 -11.92 -15.70
CA ASP A 257 16.72 -11.73 -14.66
C ASP A 257 16.17 -12.10 -13.28
N ILE A 258 16.25 -13.37 -12.97
CA ILE A 258 15.75 -13.93 -11.71
C ILE A 258 16.63 -13.50 -10.53
N GLY A 259 17.95 -13.38 -10.73
CA GLY A 259 18.90 -12.98 -9.70
C GLY A 259 18.65 -11.55 -9.20
N MET A 260 18.55 -10.59 -10.12
CA MET A 260 18.21 -9.20 -9.81
C MET A 260 16.82 -9.08 -9.15
N THR A 261 15.84 -9.82 -9.65
CA THR A 261 14.48 -9.84 -9.09
C THR A 261 14.47 -10.34 -7.64
N ALA A 262 15.18 -11.44 -7.37
CA ALA A 262 15.33 -11.97 -6.02
C ALA A 262 16.09 -10.99 -5.09
N ALA A 263 17.12 -10.32 -5.60
CA ALA A 263 17.88 -9.30 -4.87
C ALA A 263 16.98 -8.11 -4.49
N ALA A 264 16.11 -7.63 -5.39
CA ALA A 264 15.17 -6.57 -5.09
C ALA A 264 14.15 -6.97 -4.02
N GLY A 265 13.59 -8.17 -4.11
CA GLY A 265 12.66 -8.71 -3.10
C GLY A 265 13.31 -8.87 -1.72
N LEU A 266 14.55 -9.36 -1.68
CA LEU A 266 15.32 -9.47 -0.43
C LEU A 266 15.63 -8.09 0.16
N TYR A 267 16.04 -7.12 -0.67
CA TYR A 267 16.25 -5.73 -0.27
C TYR A 267 15.00 -5.13 0.37
N GLN A 268 13.83 -5.24 -0.28
CA GLN A 268 12.56 -4.77 0.27
C GLN A 268 12.27 -5.40 1.65
N SER A 269 12.52 -6.70 1.79
CA SER A 269 12.24 -7.43 3.03
C SER A 269 13.18 -7.02 4.17
N VAL A 270 14.48 -6.86 3.89
CA VAL A 270 15.47 -6.44 4.89
C VAL A 270 15.22 -5.00 5.33
N VAL A 271 15.00 -4.08 4.39
CA VAL A 271 14.72 -2.68 4.72
C VAL A 271 13.39 -2.56 5.48
N GLY A 272 12.35 -3.31 5.06
CA GLY A 272 11.08 -3.36 5.77
C GLY A 272 11.24 -3.82 7.22
N LEU A 273 12.01 -4.89 7.45
CA LEU A 273 12.30 -5.39 8.80
C LEU A 273 13.00 -4.32 9.66
N VAL A 274 14.04 -3.69 9.12
CA VAL A 274 14.77 -2.63 9.84
C VAL A 274 13.84 -1.47 10.22
N LEU A 275 12.97 -1.06 9.29
CA LEU A 275 12.03 0.02 9.53
C LEU A 275 10.95 -0.34 10.55
N VAL A 276 10.45 -1.58 10.55
CA VAL A 276 9.53 -2.06 11.61
C VAL A 276 10.20 -2.01 12.98
N LEU A 277 11.44 -2.51 13.08
CA LEU A 277 12.19 -2.49 14.34
C LEU A 277 12.40 -1.06 14.86
N ILE A 278 12.85 -0.16 13.98
CA ILE A 278 13.06 1.26 14.33
C ILE A 278 11.73 1.91 14.77
N SER A 279 10.67 1.73 13.97
CA SER A 279 9.36 2.31 14.28
C SER A 279 8.78 1.77 15.58
N ASN A 280 8.96 0.48 15.86
CA ASN A 280 8.52 -0.12 17.12
C ASN A 280 9.30 0.43 18.32
N ILE A 281 10.63 0.64 18.21
CA ILE A 281 11.44 1.26 19.25
C ILE A 281 10.99 2.70 19.53
N ILE A 282 10.69 3.47 18.47
CA ILE A 282 10.18 4.84 18.60
C ILE A 282 8.81 4.84 19.30
N ALA A 283 7.88 3.99 18.84
CA ALA A 283 6.56 3.88 19.44
C ALA A 283 6.62 3.50 20.92
N ARG A 284 7.47 2.53 21.30
CA ARG A 284 7.66 2.12 22.70
C ARG A 284 8.18 3.23 23.61
N ARG A 285 8.91 4.21 23.05
CA ARG A 285 9.36 5.40 23.81
C ARG A 285 8.24 6.41 24.02
N ILE A 286 7.28 6.49 23.09
CA ILE A 286 6.15 7.42 23.16
C ILE A 286 5.04 6.83 24.04
N ASP A 287 4.64 5.60 23.78
CA ASP A 287 3.61 4.86 24.53
C ASP A 287 3.97 3.36 24.57
N LYS A 288 4.24 2.86 25.78
CA LYS A 288 4.59 1.44 25.98
C LYS A 288 3.49 0.48 25.55
N ASN A 289 2.22 0.90 25.59
CA ASN A 289 1.08 0.07 25.22
C ASN A 289 0.82 0.05 23.72
N ALA A 290 1.45 0.95 22.96
CA ALA A 290 1.32 1.03 21.50
C ALA A 290 2.42 0.29 20.75
N ALA A 291 3.41 -0.32 21.42
CA ALA A 291 4.43 -1.14 20.81
C ALA A 291 3.89 -2.52 20.42
N LEU A 292 4.40 -3.09 19.32
CA LEU A 292 4.01 -4.44 18.86
C LEU A 292 4.66 -5.53 19.71
N PHE A 293 5.89 -5.30 20.17
CA PHE A 293 6.69 -6.22 20.99
C PHE A 293 7.73 -5.46 21.81
#